data_39a181e29af59bc043aa48ce030be485
#
_entry.id   39a181e29af59bc043aa48ce030be485
#
_cell.length_a   1.000
_cell.length_b   1.000
_cell.length_c   1.000
_cell.angle_alpha   90.00
_cell.angle_beta   90.00
_cell.angle_gamma   90.00
#
_symmetry.space_group_name_H-M   'P 1'
#
loop_
_entity.id
_entity.type
_entity.pdbx_description
1 polymer ?
#
loop_
_entity_poly.entity_id
_entity_poly.type
_entity_poly.pdbx_seq_one_letter_code
_entity_poly.pdbx_strand_id
1 'polypeptide(L)'
;MDQALEPRGGALGSVHHPIYLFRHGETVWNAEKRAQGHLDSPLTEAGREQARVMGRALARELARSGYAPSAVIVRASPLGRVRETLALAAEAAGLTHDEACHDHRLREMSWGDWDGLNLPEIEARWPGQIATRRLDHWNYCPPNGENYIMAAARAQAALDDIVALAAEKPVAVFAHGAIGRVMRGLFLRAPQAEILKMDQPQDAFYRLHDSAAHRIVG
;
A
#
# COMPACT_ATOMS: atom_id res chain seq x y z
N MET A 1 -6.12 7.13 27.85
CA MET A 1 -7.29 7.77 27.23
C MET A 1 -7.23 7.41 25.76
N ASP A 2 -8.09 6.50 25.38
CA ASP A 2 -8.19 5.94 24.02
C ASP A 2 -8.87 7.02 23.15
N GLN A 3 -8.08 7.88 22.49
CA GLN A 3 -8.59 8.72 21.44
C GLN A 3 -8.73 7.83 20.20
N ALA A 4 -9.85 7.10 20.13
CA ALA A 4 -10.32 6.57 18.89
C ALA A 4 -10.29 7.71 17.86
N LEU A 5 -9.66 7.48 16.69
CA LEU A 5 -9.94 8.29 15.52
C LEU A 5 -11.45 8.21 15.32
N GLU A 6 -12.18 9.24 15.79
CA GLU A 6 -13.58 9.41 15.44
C GLU A 6 -13.60 9.44 13.91
N PRO A 7 -14.22 8.46 13.24
CA PRO A 7 -14.38 8.53 11.81
C PRO A 7 -15.16 9.83 11.53
N ARG A 8 -14.52 10.79 10.88
CA ARG A 8 -15.26 11.91 10.32
C ARG A 8 -16.36 11.29 9.48
N GLY A 9 -17.59 11.40 9.94
CA GLY A 9 -18.76 10.68 9.45
C GLY A 9 -19.21 11.11 8.04
N GLY A 10 -18.36 10.88 7.07
CA GLY A 10 -18.73 10.73 5.68
C GLY A 10 -18.86 9.23 5.42
N ALA A 11 -20.04 8.75 5.07
CA ALA A 11 -20.13 7.42 4.49
C ALA A 11 -19.12 7.37 3.34
N LEU A 12 -18.16 6.41 3.38
CA LEU A 12 -17.45 6.06 2.16
C LEU A 12 -18.55 5.79 1.14
N GLY A 13 -18.63 6.60 0.08
CA GLY A 13 -19.66 6.45 -0.96
C GLY A 13 -19.65 4.99 -1.42
N SER A 14 -20.81 4.49 -1.84
CA SER A 14 -20.89 3.14 -2.37
C SER A 14 -19.85 2.98 -3.48
N VAL A 15 -18.90 2.06 -3.29
CA VAL A 15 -17.90 1.73 -4.31
C VAL A 15 -18.61 0.89 -5.36
N HIS A 16 -18.92 1.48 -6.52
CA HIS A 16 -19.65 0.80 -7.59
C HIS A 16 -18.74 -0.11 -8.40
N HIS A 17 -17.43 0.21 -8.44
CA HIS A 17 -16.41 -0.56 -9.14
C HIS A 17 -15.28 -0.95 -8.19
N PRO A 18 -14.62 -2.10 -8.41
CA PRO A 18 -13.58 -2.57 -7.50
C PRO A 18 -12.34 -1.66 -7.48
N ILE A 19 -11.71 -1.59 -6.30
CA ILE A 19 -10.37 -1.04 -6.13
C ILE A 19 -9.43 -2.23 -5.97
N TYR A 20 -8.41 -2.31 -6.81
CA TYR A 20 -7.37 -3.34 -6.76
C TYR A 20 -6.13 -2.75 -6.09
N LEU A 21 -5.82 -3.20 -4.88
CA LEU A 21 -4.74 -2.64 -4.05
C LEU A 21 -3.53 -3.57 -4.06
N PHE A 22 -2.43 -3.07 -4.61
CA PHE A 22 -1.16 -3.77 -4.79
C PHE A 22 -0.10 -3.26 -3.82
N ARG A 23 0.81 -4.14 -3.43
CA ARG A 23 2.10 -3.81 -2.87
C ARG A 23 3.17 -3.99 -3.95
N HIS A 24 4.26 -3.19 -3.89
CA HIS A 24 5.42 -3.40 -4.75
C HIS A 24 6.03 -4.79 -4.57
N GLY A 25 6.69 -5.33 -5.59
CA GLY A 25 7.45 -6.57 -5.54
C GLY A 25 8.61 -6.52 -4.55
N GLU A 26 9.19 -7.67 -4.23
CA GLU A 26 10.34 -7.77 -3.32
C GLU A 26 11.50 -6.90 -3.78
N THR A 27 12.09 -6.15 -2.84
CA THR A 27 13.29 -5.33 -3.06
C THR A 27 14.49 -5.99 -2.39
N VAL A 28 15.71 -5.56 -2.77
CA VAL A 28 16.95 -5.97 -2.10
C VAL A 28 16.87 -5.70 -0.60
N TRP A 29 16.37 -4.55 -0.18
CA TRP A 29 16.20 -4.22 1.25
C TRP A 29 15.14 -5.06 1.95
N ASN A 30 14.10 -5.53 1.24
CA ASN A 30 13.18 -6.51 1.84
C ASN A 30 13.91 -7.83 2.13
N ALA A 31 14.71 -8.34 1.19
CA ALA A 31 15.51 -9.55 1.37
C ALA A 31 16.53 -9.40 2.51
N GLU A 32 17.14 -8.22 2.64
CA GLU A 32 18.09 -7.88 3.71
C GLU A 32 17.42 -7.50 5.05
N LYS A 33 16.08 -7.46 5.10
CA LYS A 33 15.30 -7.04 6.29
C LYS A 33 15.64 -5.63 6.78
N ARG A 34 15.92 -4.71 5.85
CA ARG A 34 16.15 -3.29 6.14
C ARG A 34 14.83 -2.52 6.14
N ALA A 35 14.69 -1.54 7.03
CA ALA A 35 13.58 -0.61 7.03
C ALA A 35 13.56 0.17 5.71
N GLN A 36 12.41 0.22 5.07
CA GLN A 36 12.25 0.87 3.78
C GLN A 36 11.01 1.78 3.80
N GLY A 37 11.27 3.06 4.06
CA GLY A 37 10.25 4.11 4.03
C GLY A 37 10.30 4.89 2.73
N HIS A 38 10.84 6.11 2.78
CA HIS A 38 10.91 6.99 1.62
C HIS A 38 12.17 6.78 0.75
N LEU A 39 13.21 6.15 1.26
CA LEU A 39 14.35 5.75 0.45
C LEU A 39 14.00 4.54 -0.42
N ASP A 40 14.71 4.38 -1.52
CA ASP A 40 14.47 3.31 -2.48
C ASP A 40 15.59 2.25 -2.50
N SER A 41 15.18 1.06 -2.86
CA SER A 41 16.03 -0.08 -3.17
C SER A 41 15.43 -0.79 -4.38
N PRO A 42 16.24 -1.28 -5.33
CA PRO A 42 15.75 -1.91 -6.56
C PRO A 42 14.97 -3.19 -6.25
N LEU A 43 14.06 -3.57 -7.15
CA LEU A 43 13.43 -4.88 -7.09
C LEU A 43 14.47 -5.99 -7.26
N THR A 44 14.27 -7.10 -6.56
CA THR A 44 14.96 -8.37 -6.87
C THR A 44 14.37 -8.96 -8.15
N GLU A 45 15.04 -9.98 -8.74
CA GLU A 45 14.43 -10.69 -9.87
C GLU A 45 13.11 -11.39 -9.46
N ALA A 46 13.07 -11.93 -8.24
CA ALA A 46 11.83 -12.46 -7.66
C ALA A 46 10.74 -11.37 -7.58
N GLY A 47 11.10 -10.15 -7.15
CA GLY A 47 10.18 -9.02 -7.09
C GLY A 47 9.64 -8.59 -8.46
N ARG A 48 10.48 -8.63 -9.50
CA ARG A 48 10.06 -8.38 -10.88
C ARG A 48 9.07 -9.43 -11.37
N GLU A 49 9.34 -10.71 -11.11
CA GLU A 49 8.41 -11.78 -11.49
C GLU A 49 7.10 -11.70 -10.68
N GLN A 50 7.15 -11.36 -9.39
CA GLN A 50 5.95 -11.08 -8.59
C GLN A 50 5.08 -9.98 -9.24
N ALA A 51 5.70 -8.90 -9.72
CA ALA A 51 4.99 -7.82 -10.41
C ALA A 51 4.29 -8.32 -11.69
N ARG A 52 4.97 -9.12 -12.52
CA ARG A 52 4.38 -9.71 -13.73
C ARG A 52 3.25 -10.70 -13.41
N VAL A 53 3.43 -11.53 -12.39
CA VAL A 53 2.41 -12.48 -11.91
C VAL A 53 1.15 -11.74 -11.47
N MET A 54 1.30 -10.68 -10.65
CA MET A 54 0.17 -9.85 -10.24
C MET A 54 -0.52 -9.18 -11.43
N GLY A 55 0.24 -8.70 -12.41
CA GLY A 55 -0.32 -8.13 -13.65
C GLY A 55 -1.17 -9.14 -14.43
N ARG A 56 -0.66 -10.37 -14.63
CA ARG A 56 -1.44 -11.46 -15.26
C ARG A 56 -2.70 -11.83 -14.46
N ALA A 57 -2.61 -11.82 -13.13
CA ALA A 57 -3.76 -12.08 -12.28
C ALA A 57 -4.81 -10.95 -12.38
N LEU A 58 -4.37 -9.70 -12.46
CA LEU A 58 -5.27 -8.57 -12.71
C LEU A 58 -5.97 -8.69 -14.06
N ALA A 59 -5.24 -9.06 -15.14
CA ALA A 59 -5.84 -9.27 -16.46
C ALA A 59 -6.97 -10.31 -16.41
N ARG A 60 -6.73 -11.45 -15.72
CA ARG A 60 -7.76 -12.48 -15.53
C ARG A 60 -8.96 -11.99 -14.74
N GLU A 61 -8.72 -11.20 -13.68
CA GLU A 61 -9.77 -10.64 -12.82
C GLU A 61 -10.62 -9.61 -13.57
N LEU A 62 -10.01 -8.73 -14.36
CA LEU A 62 -10.69 -7.77 -15.22
C LEU A 62 -11.56 -8.48 -16.26
N ALA A 63 -11.02 -9.48 -16.96
CA ALA A 63 -11.77 -10.25 -17.94
C ALA A 63 -12.98 -10.96 -17.32
N ARG A 64 -12.82 -11.56 -16.12
CA ARG A 64 -13.91 -12.20 -15.37
C ARG A 64 -15.02 -11.22 -14.99
N SER A 65 -14.63 -9.98 -14.66
CA SER A 65 -15.55 -8.91 -14.24
C SER A 65 -16.09 -8.09 -15.41
N GLY A 66 -15.71 -8.40 -16.66
CA GLY A 66 -16.18 -7.70 -17.87
C GLY A 66 -15.55 -6.33 -18.09
N TYR A 67 -14.40 -6.04 -17.46
CA TYR A 67 -13.70 -4.76 -17.64
C TYR A 67 -12.59 -4.89 -18.70
N ALA A 68 -12.54 -3.92 -19.63
CA ALA A 68 -11.37 -3.74 -20.48
C ALA A 68 -10.20 -3.13 -19.66
N PRO A 69 -8.95 -3.53 -19.90
CA PRO A 69 -7.79 -2.93 -19.23
C PRO A 69 -7.71 -1.41 -19.40
N SER A 70 -8.12 -0.87 -20.54
CA SER A 70 -8.18 0.58 -20.82
C SER A 70 -9.23 1.35 -19.99
N ALA A 71 -10.16 0.66 -19.35
CA ALA A 71 -11.15 1.28 -18.47
C ALA A 71 -10.61 1.51 -17.05
N VAL A 72 -9.47 0.89 -16.68
CA VAL A 72 -8.92 0.95 -15.33
C VAL A 72 -8.18 2.27 -15.11
N ILE A 73 -8.56 2.99 -14.05
CA ILE A 73 -7.81 4.16 -13.60
C ILE A 73 -6.63 3.66 -12.74
N VAL A 74 -5.43 4.17 -12.99
CA VAL A 74 -4.23 3.84 -12.21
C VAL A 74 -3.92 4.95 -11.22
N ARG A 75 -3.57 4.59 -9.99
CA ARG A 75 -2.97 5.46 -8.97
C ARG A 75 -1.77 4.76 -8.35
N ALA A 76 -0.66 5.46 -8.15
CA ALA A 76 0.57 4.84 -7.71
C ALA A 76 1.40 5.75 -6.81
N SER A 77 2.14 5.16 -5.89
CA SER A 77 3.22 5.85 -5.19
C SER A 77 4.32 6.26 -6.18
N PRO A 78 4.94 7.44 -6.03
CA PRO A 78 6.02 7.89 -6.89
C PRO A 78 7.38 7.21 -6.61
N LEU A 79 7.49 6.37 -5.56
CA LEU A 79 8.75 5.72 -5.19
C LEU A 79 9.17 4.69 -6.25
N GLY A 80 10.49 4.59 -6.53
CA GLY A 80 11.04 3.83 -7.64
C GLY A 80 10.62 2.37 -7.69
N ARG A 81 10.63 1.67 -6.54
CA ARG A 81 10.15 0.28 -6.45
C ARG A 81 8.69 0.09 -6.86
N VAL A 82 7.83 1.10 -6.62
CA VAL A 82 6.43 1.05 -7.07
C VAL A 82 6.33 1.38 -8.55
N ARG A 83 7.10 2.34 -9.04
CA ARG A 83 7.17 2.66 -10.48
C ARG A 83 7.59 1.44 -11.29
N GLU A 84 8.65 0.73 -10.87
CA GLU A 84 9.11 -0.49 -11.54
C GLU A 84 8.05 -1.60 -11.46
N THR A 85 7.43 -1.81 -10.30
CA THR A 85 6.33 -2.78 -10.13
C THR A 85 5.15 -2.45 -11.04
N LEU A 86 4.71 -1.19 -11.07
CA LEU A 86 3.62 -0.73 -11.93
C LEU A 86 3.93 -0.98 -13.40
N ALA A 87 5.13 -0.61 -13.88
CA ALA A 87 5.50 -0.79 -15.27
C ALA A 87 5.38 -2.26 -15.70
N LEU A 88 5.95 -3.19 -14.90
CA LEU A 88 5.89 -4.63 -15.20
C LEU A 88 4.47 -5.22 -15.08
N ALA A 89 3.72 -4.81 -14.07
CA ALA A 89 2.34 -5.27 -13.88
C ALA A 89 1.40 -4.71 -14.96
N ALA A 90 1.57 -3.44 -15.35
CA ALA A 90 0.79 -2.79 -16.37
C ALA A 90 1.02 -3.43 -17.74
N GLU A 91 2.29 -3.69 -18.12
CA GLU A 91 2.63 -4.43 -19.34
C GLU A 91 1.91 -5.79 -19.37
N ALA A 92 2.02 -6.56 -18.27
CA ALA A 92 1.41 -7.89 -18.18
C ALA A 92 -0.12 -7.89 -18.15
N ALA A 93 -0.74 -6.79 -17.69
CA ALA A 93 -2.20 -6.63 -17.59
C ALA A 93 -2.82 -5.90 -18.79
N GLY A 94 -2.01 -5.29 -19.67
CA GLY A 94 -2.48 -4.43 -20.75
C GLY A 94 -3.03 -3.07 -20.24
N LEU A 95 -2.60 -2.61 -19.06
CA LEU A 95 -3.00 -1.30 -18.52
C LEU A 95 -2.23 -0.18 -19.21
N THR A 96 -2.87 0.98 -19.30
CA THR A 96 -2.21 2.25 -19.68
C THR A 96 -2.17 3.20 -18.47
N HIS A 97 -1.09 3.93 -18.34
CA HIS A 97 -0.94 4.96 -17.31
C HIS A 97 0.01 6.06 -17.80
N ASP A 98 -0.04 7.22 -17.15
CA ASP A 98 0.86 8.36 -17.37
C ASP A 98 1.46 8.82 -16.03
N GLU A 99 2.32 9.84 -16.06
CA GLU A 99 2.94 10.41 -14.86
C GLU A 99 1.94 11.02 -13.87
N ALA A 100 0.77 11.46 -14.32
CA ALA A 100 -0.28 12.00 -13.47
C ALA A 100 -0.93 10.94 -12.57
N CYS A 101 -0.65 9.65 -12.79
CA CYS A 101 -1.11 8.59 -11.90
C CYS A 101 -0.39 8.58 -10.53
N HIS A 102 0.74 9.28 -10.38
CA HIS A 102 1.52 9.27 -9.16
C HIS A 102 0.98 10.22 -8.09
N ASP A 103 0.78 9.68 -6.88
CA ASP A 103 0.27 10.42 -5.73
C ASP A 103 1.22 10.27 -4.54
N HIS A 104 1.77 11.38 -4.05
CA HIS A 104 2.68 11.40 -2.91
C HIS A 104 2.04 10.90 -1.61
N ARG A 105 0.72 10.94 -1.49
CA ARG A 105 -0.01 10.41 -0.33
C ARG A 105 0.03 8.88 -0.26
N LEU A 106 0.39 8.19 -1.36
CA LEU A 106 0.54 6.74 -1.44
C LEU A 106 1.95 6.24 -1.09
N ARG A 107 2.92 7.14 -0.78
CA ARG A 107 4.25 6.72 -0.34
C ARG A 107 4.18 5.86 0.91
N GLU A 108 5.18 5.00 1.10
CA GLU A 108 5.31 4.20 2.32
C GLU A 108 5.39 5.12 3.55
N MET A 109 5.09 4.59 4.70
CA MET A 109 5.34 5.27 5.98
C MET A 109 6.84 5.52 6.13
N SER A 110 7.22 6.78 6.39
CA SER A 110 8.62 7.15 6.58
C SER A 110 9.18 6.53 7.86
N TRP A 111 10.31 5.86 7.75
CA TRP A 111 11.06 5.41 8.92
C TRP A 111 12.05 6.47 9.42
N GLY A 112 12.14 7.63 8.76
CA GLY A 112 13.04 8.72 9.14
C GLY A 112 14.50 8.27 9.18
N ASP A 113 15.18 8.50 10.29
CA ASP A 113 16.59 8.13 10.46
C ASP A 113 16.84 6.61 10.49
N TRP A 114 15.78 5.80 10.51
CA TRP A 114 15.88 4.35 10.43
C TRP A 114 15.84 3.81 9.00
N ASP A 115 15.54 4.65 8.00
CA ASP A 115 15.51 4.24 6.59
C ASP A 115 16.87 3.63 6.17
N GLY A 116 16.83 2.45 5.56
CA GLY A 116 17.99 1.69 5.11
C GLY A 116 18.68 0.86 6.19
N LEU A 117 18.28 0.95 7.46
CA LEU A 117 18.87 0.21 8.57
C LEU A 117 18.11 -1.09 8.86
N ASN A 118 18.82 -2.12 9.31
CA ASN A 118 18.22 -3.31 9.89
C ASN A 118 18.03 -3.16 11.42
N LEU A 119 17.31 -4.09 12.06
CA LEU A 119 17.02 -3.98 13.50
C LEU A 119 18.27 -3.94 14.39
N PRO A 120 19.35 -4.74 14.19
CA PRO A 120 20.59 -4.59 14.94
C PRO A 120 21.25 -3.22 14.81
N GLU A 121 21.26 -2.64 13.61
CA GLU A 121 21.84 -1.31 13.35
C GLU A 121 21.02 -0.20 14.03
N ILE A 122 19.69 -0.33 14.03
CA ILE A 122 18.78 0.58 14.75
C ILE A 122 19.02 0.48 16.26
N GLU A 123 19.05 -0.74 16.82
CA GLU A 123 19.27 -0.94 18.26
C GLU A 123 20.64 -0.41 18.73
N ALA A 124 21.67 -0.55 17.90
CA ALA A 124 23.01 -0.01 18.21
C ALA A 124 23.03 1.53 18.27
N ARG A 125 22.26 2.20 17.42
CA ARG A 125 22.22 3.67 17.34
C ARG A 125 21.19 4.30 18.31
N TRP A 126 20.07 3.62 18.52
CA TRP A 126 18.97 4.06 19.40
C TRP A 126 18.55 2.91 20.33
N PRO A 127 19.35 2.61 21.37
CA PRO A 127 19.07 1.51 22.28
C PRO A 127 17.68 1.60 22.93
N GLY A 128 16.95 0.50 22.91
CA GLY A 128 15.61 0.38 23.52
C GLY A 128 14.46 0.93 22.68
N GLN A 129 14.72 1.66 21.59
CA GLN A 129 13.64 2.26 20.79
C GLN A 129 12.79 1.23 20.06
N ILE A 130 13.37 0.10 19.65
CA ILE A 130 12.62 -1.02 19.04
C ILE A 130 11.63 -1.59 20.07
N ALA A 131 12.05 -1.75 21.33
CA ALA A 131 11.17 -2.22 22.39
C ALA A 131 10.04 -1.22 22.67
N THR A 132 10.35 0.08 22.76
CA THR A 132 9.35 1.15 22.90
C THR A 132 8.32 1.11 21.78
N ARG A 133 8.76 0.97 20.51
CA ARG A 133 7.87 0.86 19.36
C ARG A 133 6.96 -0.38 19.44
N ARG A 134 7.44 -1.50 19.95
CA ARG A 134 6.64 -2.72 20.10
C ARG A 134 5.51 -2.57 21.13
N LEU A 135 5.71 -1.74 22.17
CA LEU A 135 4.71 -1.45 23.19
C LEU A 135 3.59 -0.53 22.67
N ASP A 136 3.93 0.39 21.80
CA ASP A 136 2.96 1.33 21.21
C ASP A 136 3.22 1.52 19.71
N HIS A 137 2.90 0.48 18.93
CA HIS A 137 3.21 0.43 17.51
C HIS A 137 2.47 1.50 16.69
N TRP A 138 1.27 1.91 17.16
CA TRP A 138 0.44 2.88 16.44
C TRP A 138 0.92 4.32 16.61
N ASN A 139 1.28 4.70 17.83
CA ASN A 139 1.66 6.09 18.14
C ASN A 139 3.16 6.33 18.03
N TYR A 140 3.98 5.28 18.12
CA TYR A 140 5.43 5.45 18.08
C TYR A 140 5.88 6.06 16.73
N CYS A 141 6.68 7.14 16.83
CA CYS A 141 7.26 7.83 15.69
C CYS A 141 8.79 7.65 15.72
N PRO A 142 9.41 7.01 14.71
CA PRO A 142 10.85 7.00 14.59
C PRO A 142 11.41 8.43 14.47
N PRO A 143 12.66 8.70 14.88
CA PRO A 143 13.26 10.02 14.69
C PRO A 143 13.14 10.49 13.23
N ASN A 144 12.59 11.68 13.03
CA ASN A 144 12.30 12.28 11.71
C ASN A 144 11.39 11.43 10.78
N GLY A 145 10.68 10.45 11.32
CA GLY A 145 9.79 9.56 10.58
C GLY A 145 8.30 9.88 10.75
N GLU A 146 7.46 8.93 10.41
CA GLU A 146 6.01 8.97 10.57
C GLU A 146 5.54 7.87 11.56
N ASN A 147 4.47 8.15 12.29
CA ASN A 147 3.68 7.12 12.97
C ASN A 147 2.43 6.74 12.14
N TYR A 148 1.69 5.75 12.61
CA TYR A 148 0.48 5.30 11.91
C TYR A 148 -0.63 6.35 11.90
N ILE A 149 -0.70 7.29 12.86
CA ILE A 149 -1.68 8.38 12.86
C ILE A 149 -1.43 9.30 11.66
N MET A 150 -0.18 9.71 11.45
CA MET A 150 0.21 10.57 10.32
C MET A 150 -0.03 9.86 8.98
N ALA A 151 0.39 8.60 8.89
CA ALA A 151 0.19 7.78 7.70
C ALA A 151 -1.31 7.57 7.41
N ALA A 152 -2.14 7.32 8.43
CA ALA A 152 -3.59 7.15 8.28
C ALA A 152 -4.28 8.42 7.80
N ALA A 153 -3.88 9.59 8.28
CA ALA A 153 -4.46 10.87 7.86
C ALA A 153 -4.27 11.11 6.35
N ARG A 154 -3.04 10.91 5.82
CA ARG A 154 -2.79 11.06 4.37
C ARG A 154 -3.37 9.93 3.54
N ALA A 155 -3.39 8.70 4.07
CA ALA A 155 -4.02 7.55 3.41
C ALA A 155 -5.53 7.73 3.27
N GLN A 156 -6.21 8.30 4.29
CA GLN A 156 -7.63 8.60 4.23
C GLN A 156 -7.92 9.60 3.11
N ALA A 157 -7.17 10.69 3.02
CA ALA A 157 -7.35 11.69 1.96
C ALA A 157 -7.13 11.10 0.55
N ALA A 158 -6.16 10.19 0.39
CA ALA A 158 -5.98 9.47 -0.87
C ALA A 158 -7.12 8.49 -1.15
N LEU A 159 -7.59 7.77 -0.12
CA LEU A 159 -8.67 6.79 -0.25
C LEU A 159 -10.00 7.46 -0.61
N ASP A 160 -10.29 8.63 -0.07
CA ASP A 160 -11.51 9.39 -0.40
C ASP A 160 -11.56 9.72 -1.91
N ASP A 161 -10.45 10.20 -2.47
CA ASP A 161 -10.33 10.46 -3.91
C ASP A 161 -10.43 9.17 -4.74
N ILE A 162 -9.79 8.08 -4.30
CA ILE A 162 -9.83 6.78 -4.96
C ILE A 162 -11.25 6.20 -4.97
N VAL A 163 -11.98 6.33 -3.86
CA VAL A 163 -13.40 5.89 -3.76
C VAL A 163 -14.27 6.72 -4.70
N ALA A 164 -14.04 8.02 -4.80
CA ALA A 164 -14.76 8.86 -5.77
C ALA A 164 -14.51 8.41 -7.23
N LEU A 165 -13.28 8.06 -7.58
CA LEU A 165 -12.96 7.48 -8.89
C LEU A 165 -13.61 6.11 -9.10
N ALA A 166 -13.67 5.28 -8.05
CA ALA A 166 -14.28 3.96 -8.09
C ALA A 166 -15.82 3.99 -8.15
N ALA A 167 -16.45 5.16 -8.04
CA ALA A 167 -17.84 5.35 -8.39
C ALA A 167 -18.08 5.29 -9.92
N GLU A 168 -17.05 5.60 -10.73
CA GLU A 168 -17.17 5.69 -12.18
C GLU A 168 -16.48 4.52 -12.91
N LYS A 169 -15.33 4.06 -12.44
CA LYS A 169 -14.48 3.06 -13.11
C LYS A 169 -13.67 2.23 -12.10
N PRO A 170 -13.25 1.00 -12.45
CA PRO A 170 -12.32 0.25 -11.61
C PRO A 170 -11.00 1.00 -11.44
N VAL A 171 -10.40 0.92 -10.24
CA VAL A 171 -9.16 1.62 -9.90
C VAL A 171 -8.09 0.61 -9.49
N ALA A 172 -6.89 0.69 -10.06
CA ALA A 172 -5.72 -0.06 -9.62
C ALA A 172 -4.79 0.87 -8.84
N VAL A 173 -4.49 0.51 -7.58
CA VAL A 173 -3.67 1.30 -6.66
C VAL A 173 -2.39 0.54 -6.36
N PHE A 174 -1.24 1.10 -6.72
CA PHE A 174 0.07 0.54 -6.44
C PHE A 174 0.74 1.31 -5.30
N ALA A 175 0.98 0.61 -4.19
CA ALA A 175 1.46 1.23 -2.96
C ALA A 175 2.48 0.33 -2.22
N HIS A 176 2.48 0.33 -0.90
CA HIS A 176 3.48 -0.32 -0.07
C HIS A 176 2.85 -1.13 1.07
N GLY A 177 3.70 -1.71 1.92
CA GLY A 177 3.29 -2.60 2.99
C GLY A 177 2.45 -1.92 4.08
N ALA A 178 2.99 -0.89 4.75
CA ALA A 178 2.29 -0.26 5.85
C ALA A 178 1.13 0.62 5.36
N ILE A 179 1.35 1.45 4.33
CA ILE A 179 0.30 2.32 3.79
C ILE A 179 -0.85 1.52 3.16
N GLY A 180 -0.57 0.42 2.45
CA GLY A 180 -1.59 -0.46 1.87
C GLY A 180 -2.44 -1.14 2.95
N ARG A 181 -1.81 -1.58 4.05
CA ARG A 181 -2.50 -2.11 5.23
C ARG A 181 -3.45 -1.07 5.84
N VAL A 182 -2.97 0.16 6.01
CA VAL A 182 -3.78 1.28 6.53
C VAL A 182 -4.96 1.57 5.60
N MET A 183 -4.74 1.69 4.30
CA MET A 183 -5.80 1.94 3.32
C MET A 183 -6.87 0.84 3.35
N ARG A 184 -6.46 -0.43 3.40
CA ARG A 184 -7.38 -1.55 3.52
C ARG A 184 -8.17 -1.51 4.82
N GLY A 185 -7.52 -1.20 5.93
CA GLY A 185 -8.17 -1.05 7.22
C GLY A 185 -9.18 0.09 7.27
N LEU A 186 -8.84 1.24 6.72
CA LEU A 186 -9.75 2.39 6.58
C LEU A 186 -10.97 2.04 5.71
N PHE A 187 -10.76 1.38 4.57
CA PHE A 187 -11.84 0.91 3.70
C PHE A 187 -12.81 -0.03 4.42
N LEU A 188 -12.28 -0.97 5.21
CA LEU A 188 -13.05 -1.93 6.00
C LEU A 188 -13.58 -1.36 7.32
N ARG A 189 -13.25 -0.11 7.67
CA ARG A 189 -13.54 0.51 8.98
C ARG A 189 -13.05 -0.35 10.15
N ALA A 190 -11.91 -0.99 9.97
CA ALA A 190 -11.33 -1.87 10.98
C ALA A 190 -10.71 -1.07 12.14
N PRO A 191 -10.78 -1.56 13.38
CA PRO A 191 -10.08 -0.94 14.50
C PRO A 191 -8.55 -1.04 14.32
N GLN A 192 -7.81 -0.10 14.93
CA GLN A 192 -6.35 0.02 14.81
C GLN A 192 -5.62 -1.31 15.09
N ALA A 193 -6.04 -2.04 16.12
CA ALA A 193 -5.44 -3.32 16.48
C ALA A 193 -5.57 -4.39 15.38
N GLU A 194 -6.65 -4.35 14.60
CA GLU A 194 -6.85 -5.25 13.47
C GLU A 194 -6.05 -4.80 12.26
N ILE A 195 -5.96 -3.49 12.00
CA ILE A 195 -5.13 -2.93 10.92
C ILE A 195 -3.68 -3.39 11.07
N LEU A 196 -3.12 -3.35 12.28
CA LEU A 196 -1.73 -3.76 12.54
C LEU A 196 -1.47 -5.25 12.26
N LYS A 197 -2.50 -6.10 12.33
CA LYS A 197 -2.40 -7.55 12.06
C LYS A 197 -2.59 -7.90 10.59
N MET A 198 -3.13 -6.99 9.77
CA MET A 198 -3.37 -7.26 8.36
C MET A 198 -2.06 -7.50 7.62
N ASP A 199 -2.02 -8.52 6.76
CA ASP A 199 -0.93 -8.76 5.83
C ASP A 199 -1.00 -7.80 4.63
N GLN A 200 0.09 -7.70 3.90
CA GLN A 200 0.15 -7.04 2.60
C GLN A 200 1.19 -7.78 1.76
N PRO A 201 0.76 -8.84 1.05
CA PRO A 201 1.66 -9.73 0.32
C PRO A 201 2.29 -9.04 -0.91
N GLN A 202 3.38 -9.61 -1.41
CA GLN A 202 4.07 -9.15 -2.62
C GLN A 202 3.76 -10.03 -3.84
N ASP A 203 3.11 -11.18 -3.62
CA ASP A 203 2.71 -12.16 -4.62
C ASP A 203 1.19 -12.23 -4.86
N ALA A 204 0.47 -11.31 -4.22
CA ALA A 204 -0.98 -11.20 -4.33
C ALA A 204 -1.41 -9.73 -4.14
N PHE A 205 -2.63 -9.41 -4.52
CA PHE A 205 -3.23 -8.11 -4.28
C PHE A 205 -4.64 -8.26 -3.68
N TYR A 206 -5.23 -7.16 -3.24
CA TYR A 206 -6.58 -7.15 -2.69
C TYR A 206 -7.56 -6.46 -3.62
N ARG A 207 -8.70 -7.09 -3.86
CA ARG A 207 -9.89 -6.49 -4.46
C ARG A 207 -10.76 -5.97 -3.34
N LEU A 208 -10.92 -4.65 -3.26
CA LEU A 208 -11.78 -3.95 -2.30
C LEU A 208 -13.09 -3.59 -3.01
N HIS A 209 -14.19 -4.14 -2.54
CA HIS A 209 -15.51 -3.92 -3.10
C HIS A 209 -16.59 -4.31 -2.07
N ASP A 210 -17.75 -3.64 -2.06
CA ASP A 210 -18.88 -3.95 -1.16
C ASP A 210 -18.48 -4.09 0.31
N SER A 211 -17.65 -3.17 0.81
CA SER A 211 -17.11 -3.19 2.18
C SER A 211 -16.34 -4.47 2.55
N ALA A 212 -15.86 -5.20 1.57
CA ALA A 212 -15.06 -6.42 1.74
C ALA A 212 -13.68 -6.29 1.05
N ALA A 213 -12.72 -7.08 1.51
CA ALA A 213 -11.40 -7.20 0.89
C ALA A 213 -11.13 -8.68 0.57
N HIS A 214 -11.01 -8.99 -0.71
CA HIS A 214 -10.73 -10.34 -1.19
C HIS A 214 -9.29 -10.41 -1.71
N ARG A 215 -8.53 -11.37 -1.20
CA ARG A 215 -7.17 -11.64 -1.67
C ARG A 215 -7.23 -12.35 -3.03
N ILE A 216 -6.52 -11.82 -4.00
CA ILE A 216 -6.34 -12.39 -5.34
C ILE A 216 -4.88 -12.84 -5.45
N VAL A 217 -4.67 -14.13 -5.66
CA VAL A 217 -3.34 -14.73 -5.82
C VAL A 217 -2.99 -14.80 -7.30
N GLY A 218 -1.72 -14.61 -7.62
CA GLY A 218 -1.20 -14.62 -8.97
C GLY A 218 -1.10 -16.01 -9.64
#